data_10e28ec124a1d71c1c078550bccbce64
#
_entry.id   10e28ec124a1d71c1c078550bccbce64
#
_cell.length_a   1.000
_cell.length_b   1.000
_cell.length_c   1.000
_cell.angle_alpha   90.00
_cell.angle_beta   90.00
_cell.angle_gamma   90.00
#
_symmetry.space_group_name_H-M   'P 1'
#
loop_
_entity.id
_entity.type
_entity.pdbx_description
1 polymer ?
#
loop_
_entity_poly.entity_id
_entity_poly.type
_entity_poly.pdbx_seq_one_letter_code
_entity_poly.pdbx_strand_id
1 'polypeptide(L)'
;MPTSTRKLNFTKAEIEALPPAAAGRDYYADTKVRGLQLVVTATGSKTYYFYGRIGGKPARHRLGIHPALTPENARRLAEGARGRVATGVDIRAERKTEQRNTVTLDDAFEAFKRTRRALRAQTLYSYERYIELAFKEWKTKPLVQISKDLVARRHKRLSEDHGPAYADGAMRVLRAIINVAQFQYEAPDGTPLLPDNPVRRLSQTRAWNRVARRTSYIKPTQLKPWINRVLLLKADPEKREACAIADWLLVTLFTGLRRNEGLRLPWADVDLDNKTLTVRDTKNHLDHTLPLSDYLIELLAARRKAEPEAVQVFASYGAEGYLVDPRKQLERIVADSGVTFTPHDLRRTFITVAESLDIPAYALKRLLNHKMSNDITAGYIITDVERLRKPMQQVTDFILRSAGLKPSASVSDIAE
;
A
#
# COMPACT_ATOMS: atom_id res chain seq x y z
N MET A 1 -27.85 -27.73 -34.56
CA MET A 1 -27.43 -28.59 -35.71
C MET A 1 -25.95 -28.37 -35.91
N PRO A 2 -25.09 -29.41 -36.04
CA PRO A 2 -23.68 -29.17 -36.39
C PRO A 2 -23.64 -28.62 -37.80
N THR A 3 -23.16 -27.40 -37.97
CA THR A 3 -22.97 -26.72 -39.24
C THR A 3 -21.99 -27.53 -40.09
N SER A 4 -22.46 -28.10 -41.21
CA SER A 4 -21.64 -28.89 -42.14
C SER A 4 -20.52 -28.04 -42.68
N THR A 5 -19.27 -28.48 -42.51
CA THR A 5 -18.10 -27.79 -43.08
C THR A 5 -18.05 -28.02 -44.57
N ARG A 6 -18.19 -26.97 -45.37
CA ARG A 6 -18.13 -27.01 -46.86
C ARG A 6 -16.67 -27.08 -47.30
N LYS A 7 -16.37 -27.83 -48.37
CA LYS A 7 -15.04 -27.84 -48.97
C LYS A 7 -14.89 -26.76 -50.05
N LEU A 8 -13.80 -26.02 -50.03
CA LEU A 8 -13.52 -24.94 -50.99
C LEU A 8 -12.02 -24.90 -51.28
N ASN A 9 -11.64 -24.63 -52.50
CA ASN A 9 -10.25 -24.33 -52.79
C ASN A 9 -9.97 -22.87 -52.45
N PHE A 10 -9.12 -22.62 -51.48
CA PHE A 10 -8.87 -21.25 -50.99
C PHE A 10 -8.02 -20.46 -51.99
N THR A 11 -8.68 -19.85 -52.99
CA THR A 11 -8.12 -18.79 -53.82
C THR A 11 -8.62 -17.43 -53.33
N LYS A 12 -7.91 -16.36 -53.69
CA LYS A 12 -8.32 -15.02 -53.29
C LYS A 12 -9.73 -14.70 -53.79
N ALA A 13 -9.99 -15.01 -55.12
CA ALA A 13 -11.28 -14.72 -55.74
C ALA A 13 -12.44 -15.51 -55.08
N GLU A 14 -12.26 -16.81 -54.85
CA GLU A 14 -13.31 -17.62 -54.21
C GLU A 14 -13.60 -17.19 -52.76
N ILE A 15 -12.58 -16.80 -52.02
CA ILE A 15 -12.79 -16.33 -50.65
C ILE A 15 -13.48 -14.98 -50.63
N GLU A 16 -13.09 -14.05 -51.52
CA GLU A 16 -13.74 -12.73 -51.63
C GLU A 16 -15.21 -12.85 -52.04
N ALA A 17 -15.54 -13.80 -52.89
CA ALA A 17 -16.91 -14.05 -53.36
C ALA A 17 -17.83 -14.66 -52.30
N LEU A 18 -17.32 -15.18 -51.19
CA LEU A 18 -18.15 -15.78 -50.11
C LEU A 18 -19.03 -14.70 -49.45
N PRO A 19 -20.37 -14.89 -49.41
CA PRO A 19 -21.27 -14.00 -48.73
C PRO A 19 -21.08 -14.08 -47.21
N PRO A 20 -21.50 -13.06 -46.44
CA PRO A 20 -21.65 -13.16 -45.00
C PRO A 20 -22.51 -14.36 -44.61
N ALA A 21 -22.23 -14.96 -43.48
CA ALA A 21 -23.05 -16.08 -42.94
C ALA A 21 -24.47 -15.61 -42.67
N ALA A 22 -25.47 -16.37 -43.13
CA ALA A 22 -26.89 -16.03 -42.92
C ALA A 22 -27.26 -15.95 -41.42
N ALA A 23 -26.64 -16.78 -40.60
CA ALA A 23 -26.74 -16.73 -39.13
C ALA A 23 -25.47 -17.33 -38.51
N GLY A 24 -24.94 -16.69 -37.46
CA GLY A 24 -23.81 -17.20 -36.72
C GLY A 24 -22.49 -17.26 -37.50
N ARG A 25 -22.07 -18.43 -37.91
CA ARG A 25 -20.78 -18.68 -38.57
C ARG A 25 -20.86 -19.81 -39.59
N ASP A 26 -20.33 -19.58 -40.80
CA ASP A 26 -20.14 -20.61 -41.83
C ASP A 26 -18.68 -21.09 -41.78
N TYR A 27 -18.51 -22.39 -42.02
CA TYR A 27 -17.22 -23.05 -41.99
C TYR A 27 -16.86 -23.67 -43.33
N TYR A 28 -15.68 -23.32 -43.83
CA TYR A 28 -15.12 -23.86 -45.06
C TYR A 28 -13.79 -24.53 -44.78
N ALA A 29 -13.56 -25.71 -45.39
CA ALA A 29 -12.30 -26.43 -45.27
C ALA A 29 -11.54 -26.33 -46.60
N ASP A 30 -10.24 -26.03 -46.54
CA ASP A 30 -9.41 -26.00 -47.74
C ASP A 30 -9.26 -27.40 -48.36
N THR A 31 -9.36 -27.49 -49.69
CA THR A 31 -9.19 -28.74 -50.41
C THR A 31 -7.74 -29.20 -50.53
N LYS A 32 -6.76 -28.27 -50.41
CA LYS A 32 -5.32 -28.53 -50.58
C LYS A 32 -4.62 -28.89 -49.27
N VAL A 33 -4.97 -28.16 -48.15
CA VAL A 33 -4.27 -28.33 -46.87
C VAL A 33 -5.25 -28.84 -45.83
N ARG A 34 -5.02 -30.10 -45.37
CA ARG A 34 -5.83 -30.71 -44.33
C ARG A 34 -5.72 -29.96 -43.02
N GLY A 35 -6.88 -29.60 -42.47
CA GLY A 35 -6.97 -28.89 -41.19
C GLY A 35 -7.03 -27.36 -41.35
N LEU A 36 -6.79 -26.78 -42.53
CA LEU A 36 -7.01 -25.37 -42.76
C LEU A 36 -8.51 -25.11 -42.95
N GLN A 37 -9.05 -24.26 -42.13
CA GLN A 37 -10.45 -23.81 -42.20
C GLN A 37 -10.55 -22.30 -42.32
N LEU A 38 -11.57 -21.83 -43.06
CA LEU A 38 -11.99 -20.44 -43.08
C LEU A 38 -13.34 -20.33 -42.36
N VAL A 39 -13.47 -19.38 -41.47
CA VAL A 39 -14.71 -19.07 -40.77
C VAL A 39 -15.20 -17.72 -41.26
N VAL A 40 -16.42 -17.66 -41.77
CA VAL A 40 -17.12 -16.46 -42.20
C VAL A 40 -18.18 -16.12 -41.19
N THR A 41 -18.22 -14.89 -40.67
CA THR A 41 -19.23 -14.42 -39.72
C THR A 41 -20.42 -13.75 -40.43
N ALA A 42 -21.51 -13.51 -39.70
CA ALA A 42 -22.63 -12.74 -40.19
C ALA A 42 -22.27 -11.29 -40.54
N THR A 43 -21.19 -10.76 -39.96
CA THR A 43 -20.64 -9.43 -40.32
C THR A 43 -19.70 -9.45 -41.55
N GLY A 44 -19.54 -10.61 -42.20
CA GLY A 44 -18.66 -10.80 -43.35
C GLY A 44 -17.19 -10.96 -43.02
N SER A 45 -16.78 -10.95 -41.75
CA SER A 45 -15.37 -11.17 -41.36
C SER A 45 -14.94 -12.62 -41.69
N LYS A 46 -13.80 -12.75 -42.38
CA LYS A 46 -13.24 -14.00 -42.87
C LYS A 46 -11.94 -14.30 -42.15
N THR A 47 -11.92 -15.36 -41.33
CA THR A 47 -10.76 -15.71 -40.48
C THR A 47 -10.29 -17.13 -40.71
N TYR A 48 -8.98 -17.31 -40.95
CA TYR A 48 -8.35 -18.61 -41.09
C TYR A 48 -8.03 -19.25 -39.75
N TYR A 49 -8.26 -20.56 -39.66
CA TYR A 49 -8.00 -21.39 -38.52
C TYR A 49 -7.31 -22.70 -38.93
N PHE A 50 -6.40 -23.20 -38.12
CA PHE A 50 -6.01 -24.60 -38.12
C PHE A 50 -6.97 -25.37 -37.21
N TYR A 51 -7.63 -26.39 -37.75
CA TYR A 51 -8.50 -27.32 -37.02
C TYR A 51 -7.83 -28.70 -36.94
N GLY A 52 -7.63 -29.16 -35.73
CA GLY A 52 -6.97 -30.46 -35.47
C GLY A 52 -7.14 -30.90 -34.02
N ARG A 53 -6.53 -32.02 -33.67
CA ARG A 53 -6.43 -32.43 -32.26
C ARG A 53 -5.23 -31.77 -31.64
N ILE A 54 -5.47 -30.79 -30.78
CA ILE A 54 -4.46 -30.00 -30.05
C ILE A 54 -4.55 -30.37 -28.58
N GLY A 55 -3.48 -30.88 -27.98
CA GLY A 55 -3.51 -31.41 -26.61
C GLY A 55 -4.52 -32.57 -26.44
N GLY A 56 -4.65 -33.44 -27.46
CA GLY A 56 -5.56 -34.58 -27.46
C GLY A 56 -7.04 -34.27 -27.72
N LYS A 57 -7.44 -32.99 -27.77
CA LYS A 57 -8.85 -32.53 -27.94
C LYS A 57 -9.04 -31.85 -29.30
N PRO A 58 -10.22 -31.99 -29.96
CA PRO A 58 -10.55 -31.24 -31.18
C PRO A 58 -10.56 -29.75 -30.85
N ALA A 59 -9.80 -28.97 -31.59
CA ALA A 59 -9.70 -27.52 -31.34
C ALA A 59 -9.36 -26.73 -32.61
N ARG A 60 -9.69 -25.43 -32.59
CA ARG A 60 -9.31 -24.49 -33.64
C ARG A 60 -8.24 -23.53 -33.11
N HIS A 61 -7.19 -23.35 -33.89
CA HIS A 61 -6.13 -22.38 -33.64
C HIS A 61 -6.23 -21.28 -34.71
N ARG A 62 -6.39 -20.01 -34.28
CA ARG A 62 -6.53 -18.87 -35.20
C ARG A 62 -5.18 -18.56 -35.86
N LEU A 63 -5.16 -18.51 -37.18
CA LEU A 63 -3.99 -18.19 -37.99
C LEU A 63 -3.94 -16.70 -38.39
N GLY A 64 -5.06 -16.12 -38.80
CA GLY A 64 -5.14 -14.72 -39.20
C GLY A 64 -6.45 -14.36 -39.90
N ILE A 65 -6.60 -13.10 -40.28
CA ILE A 65 -7.80 -12.56 -40.96
C ILE A 65 -7.47 -12.29 -42.42
N HIS A 66 -8.39 -12.66 -43.31
CA HIS A 66 -8.38 -12.22 -44.72
C HIS A 66 -8.87 -10.74 -44.79
N PRO A 67 -8.29 -9.87 -45.65
CA PRO A 67 -7.21 -10.12 -46.61
C PRO A 67 -5.78 -9.92 -46.04
N ALA A 68 -5.61 -9.51 -44.78
CA ALA A 68 -4.28 -9.32 -44.19
C ALA A 68 -3.39 -10.59 -44.24
N LEU A 69 -4.01 -11.78 -44.14
CA LEU A 69 -3.36 -13.07 -44.37
C LEU A 69 -3.86 -13.63 -45.74
N THR A 70 -2.92 -13.87 -46.67
CA THR A 70 -3.26 -14.47 -47.97
C THR A 70 -3.54 -15.97 -47.85
N PRO A 71 -4.31 -16.59 -48.77
CA PRO A 71 -4.59 -18.02 -48.75
C PRO A 71 -3.32 -18.90 -48.74
N GLU A 72 -2.31 -18.52 -49.49
CA GLU A 72 -1.02 -19.22 -49.54
C GLU A 72 -0.26 -19.19 -48.24
N ASN A 73 -0.18 -18.01 -47.63
CA ASN A 73 0.43 -17.87 -46.30
C ASN A 73 -0.38 -18.60 -45.23
N ALA A 74 -1.72 -18.62 -45.34
CA ALA A 74 -2.58 -19.39 -44.44
C ALA A 74 -2.31 -20.92 -44.55
N ARG A 75 -2.09 -21.42 -45.77
CA ARG A 75 -1.69 -22.83 -46.01
C ARG A 75 -0.35 -23.14 -45.33
N ARG A 76 0.67 -22.31 -45.56
CA ARG A 76 2.00 -22.47 -44.98
C ARG A 76 1.93 -22.47 -43.43
N LEU A 77 1.16 -21.58 -42.84
CA LEU A 77 0.95 -21.52 -41.39
C LEU A 77 0.19 -22.75 -40.87
N ALA A 78 -0.81 -23.22 -41.61
CA ALA A 78 -1.56 -24.43 -41.25
C ALA A 78 -0.72 -25.69 -41.29
N GLU A 79 0.17 -25.84 -42.28
CA GLU A 79 1.13 -26.95 -42.40
C GLU A 79 2.15 -26.89 -41.25
N GLY A 80 2.69 -25.70 -40.95
CA GLY A 80 3.56 -25.50 -39.77
C GLY A 80 2.87 -25.88 -38.46
N ALA A 81 1.62 -25.42 -38.26
CA ALA A 81 0.83 -25.78 -37.10
C ALA A 81 0.58 -27.30 -37.01
N ARG A 82 0.28 -27.95 -38.14
CA ARG A 82 0.09 -29.41 -38.22
C ARG A 82 1.35 -30.15 -37.83
N GLY A 83 2.52 -29.76 -38.37
CA GLY A 83 3.81 -30.35 -38.04
C GLY A 83 4.12 -30.28 -36.54
N ARG A 84 3.92 -29.09 -35.95
CA ARG A 84 4.13 -28.90 -34.49
C ARG A 84 3.18 -29.72 -33.63
N VAL A 85 1.92 -29.82 -34.01
CA VAL A 85 0.94 -30.67 -33.30
C VAL A 85 1.31 -32.18 -33.47
N ALA A 86 1.79 -32.57 -34.62
CA ALA A 86 2.22 -33.95 -34.87
C ALA A 86 3.46 -34.33 -34.04
N THR A 87 4.32 -33.39 -33.69
CA THR A 87 5.46 -33.59 -32.76
C THR A 87 5.07 -33.45 -31.28
N GLY A 88 3.77 -33.43 -30.97
CA GLY A 88 3.25 -33.35 -29.58
C GLY A 88 3.16 -31.95 -28.97
N VAL A 89 3.44 -30.92 -29.76
CA VAL A 89 3.40 -29.52 -29.27
C VAL A 89 1.95 -29.02 -29.16
N ASP A 90 1.55 -28.54 -27.99
CA ASP A 90 0.29 -27.80 -27.84
C ASP A 90 0.49 -26.31 -28.18
N ILE A 91 0.23 -25.99 -29.48
CA ILE A 91 0.36 -24.60 -30.00
C ILE A 91 -0.54 -23.56 -29.31
N ARG A 92 -1.58 -23.99 -28.59
CA ARG A 92 -2.44 -23.09 -27.80
C ARG A 92 -1.81 -22.79 -26.46
N ALA A 93 -1.22 -23.80 -25.83
CA ALA A 93 -0.47 -23.64 -24.60
C ALA A 93 0.74 -22.73 -24.79
N GLU A 94 1.50 -22.94 -25.90
CA GLU A 94 2.64 -22.06 -26.25
C GLU A 94 2.20 -20.60 -26.42
N ARG A 95 1.15 -20.33 -27.20
CA ARG A 95 0.65 -18.97 -27.39
C ARG A 95 0.21 -18.33 -26.08
N LYS A 96 -0.42 -19.08 -25.18
CA LYS A 96 -0.74 -18.60 -23.83
C LYS A 96 0.52 -18.30 -23.04
N THR A 97 1.55 -19.12 -23.18
CA THR A 97 2.84 -18.91 -22.54
C THR A 97 3.53 -17.66 -23.07
N GLU A 98 3.52 -17.45 -24.41
CA GLU A 98 4.04 -16.23 -25.01
C GLU A 98 3.30 -14.98 -24.51
N GLN A 99 1.97 -14.99 -24.52
CA GLN A 99 1.16 -13.90 -23.98
C GLN A 99 1.42 -13.64 -22.49
N ARG A 100 1.59 -14.72 -21.71
CA ARG A 100 1.94 -14.64 -20.30
C ARG A 100 3.30 -14.00 -20.09
N ASN A 101 4.28 -14.33 -20.94
CA ASN A 101 5.63 -13.78 -20.89
C ASN A 101 5.71 -12.30 -21.27
N THR A 102 4.66 -11.72 -21.85
CA THR A 102 4.57 -10.27 -22.17
C THR A 102 4.01 -9.44 -21.02
N VAL A 103 3.52 -10.06 -19.94
CA VAL A 103 2.98 -9.34 -18.77
C VAL A 103 4.02 -8.40 -18.20
N THR A 104 3.71 -7.11 -18.23
CA THR A 104 4.60 -6.04 -17.78
C THR A 104 4.50 -5.81 -16.26
N LEU A 105 5.43 -5.01 -15.71
CA LEU A 105 5.32 -4.59 -14.31
C LEU A 105 4.06 -3.74 -14.07
N ASP A 106 3.64 -2.93 -15.04
CA ASP A 106 2.43 -2.12 -14.95
C ASP A 106 1.17 -3.00 -14.93
N ASP A 107 1.08 -4.01 -15.81
CA ASP A 107 -0.01 -5.00 -15.78
C ASP A 107 -0.09 -5.73 -14.45
N ALA A 108 1.06 -6.11 -13.91
CA ALA A 108 1.15 -6.76 -12.60
C ALA A 108 0.71 -5.84 -11.45
N PHE A 109 1.02 -4.56 -11.54
CA PHE A 109 0.61 -3.60 -10.53
C PHE A 109 -0.91 -3.36 -10.60
N GLU A 110 -1.49 -3.25 -11.79
CA GLU A 110 -2.94 -3.18 -11.95
C GLU A 110 -3.65 -4.44 -11.40
N ALA A 111 -3.11 -5.62 -11.66
CA ALA A 111 -3.62 -6.87 -11.08
C ALA A 111 -3.50 -6.88 -9.55
N PHE A 112 -2.38 -6.39 -9.02
CA PHE A 112 -2.17 -6.24 -7.58
C PHE A 112 -3.24 -5.34 -6.93
N LYS A 113 -3.55 -4.18 -7.53
CA LYS A 113 -4.60 -3.27 -7.05
C LYS A 113 -5.97 -3.95 -7.01
N ARG A 114 -6.33 -4.70 -8.06
CA ARG A 114 -7.60 -5.44 -8.12
C ARG A 114 -7.70 -6.55 -7.07
N THR A 115 -6.60 -7.23 -6.81
CA THR A 115 -6.56 -8.35 -5.83
C THR A 115 -6.57 -7.85 -4.40
N ARG A 116 -5.88 -6.74 -4.12
CA ARG A 116 -5.70 -6.17 -2.78
C ARG A 116 -6.69 -5.03 -2.49
N ARG A 117 -8.00 -5.30 -2.63
CA ARG A 117 -9.07 -4.29 -2.48
C ARG A 117 -9.11 -3.57 -1.13
N ALA A 118 -8.61 -4.19 -0.06
CA ALA A 118 -8.60 -3.62 1.29
C ALA A 118 -7.37 -2.74 1.60
N LEU A 119 -6.56 -2.36 0.59
CA LEU A 119 -5.44 -1.45 0.84
C LEU A 119 -5.95 -0.04 1.15
N ARG A 120 -5.41 0.56 2.20
CA ARG A 120 -5.68 1.97 2.51
C ARG A 120 -5.12 2.86 1.40
N ALA A 121 -5.84 3.93 1.07
CA ALA A 121 -5.47 4.89 0.02
C ALA A 121 -4.02 5.38 0.17
N GLN A 122 -3.56 5.68 1.39
CA GLN A 122 -2.19 6.11 1.65
C GLN A 122 -1.13 5.03 1.31
N THR A 123 -1.46 3.76 1.51
CA THR A 123 -0.57 2.65 1.13
C THR A 123 -0.49 2.53 -0.38
N LEU A 124 -1.64 2.62 -1.06
CA LEU A 124 -1.72 2.59 -2.52
C LEU A 124 -0.93 3.75 -3.12
N TYR A 125 -1.15 4.99 -2.65
CA TYR A 125 -0.38 6.17 -3.06
C TYR A 125 1.14 5.97 -2.90
N SER A 126 1.58 5.36 -1.78
CA SER A 126 2.99 5.07 -1.56
C SER A 126 3.53 4.05 -2.57
N TYR A 127 2.73 3.02 -2.92
CA TYR A 127 3.11 2.02 -3.92
C TYR A 127 3.20 2.64 -5.33
N GLU A 128 2.23 3.46 -5.70
CA GLU A 128 2.24 4.22 -6.97
C GLU A 128 3.50 5.07 -7.09
N ARG A 129 3.86 5.80 -6.02
CA ARG A 129 5.10 6.58 -6.01
C ARG A 129 6.36 5.74 -6.22
N TYR A 130 6.45 4.55 -5.62
CA TYR A 130 7.59 3.67 -5.87
C TYR A 130 7.63 3.18 -7.32
N ILE A 131 6.48 2.83 -7.91
CA ILE A 131 6.41 2.41 -9.31
C ILE A 131 6.83 3.56 -10.23
N GLU A 132 6.33 4.77 -10.01
CA GLU A 132 6.63 5.93 -10.86
C GLU A 132 8.07 6.44 -10.69
N LEU A 133 8.65 6.38 -9.51
CA LEU A 133 9.97 6.97 -9.26
C LEU A 133 11.09 5.94 -9.27
N ALA A 134 10.94 4.81 -8.58
CA ALA A 134 12.00 3.81 -8.48
C ALA A 134 12.04 2.83 -9.66
N PHE A 135 10.90 2.58 -10.33
CA PHE A 135 10.74 1.58 -11.38
C PHE A 135 10.17 2.13 -12.69
N LYS A 136 10.21 3.43 -12.91
CA LYS A 136 9.69 4.08 -14.12
C LYS A 136 10.13 3.36 -15.40
N GLU A 137 11.42 3.06 -15.53
CA GLU A 137 12.00 2.37 -16.70
C GLU A 137 11.59 0.88 -16.82
N TRP A 138 10.99 0.34 -15.77
CA TRP A 138 10.55 -1.06 -15.74
C TRP A 138 9.05 -1.23 -15.94
N LYS A 139 8.27 -0.16 -15.96
CA LYS A 139 6.81 -0.23 -16.09
C LYS A 139 6.38 -1.07 -17.28
N THR A 140 6.95 -0.82 -18.45
CA THR A 140 6.66 -1.54 -19.70
C THR A 140 7.49 -2.80 -19.90
N LYS A 141 8.41 -3.10 -18.96
CA LYS A 141 9.26 -4.27 -19.06
C LYS A 141 8.50 -5.54 -18.66
N PRO A 142 8.52 -6.61 -19.48
CA PRO A 142 7.99 -7.91 -19.08
C PRO A 142 8.62 -8.42 -17.78
N LEU A 143 7.79 -8.94 -16.88
CA LEU A 143 8.26 -9.43 -15.57
C LEU A 143 9.33 -10.50 -15.70
N VAL A 144 9.23 -11.36 -16.71
CA VAL A 144 10.22 -12.42 -17.00
C VAL A 144 11.61 -11.89 -17.31
N GLN A 145 11.71 -10.62 -17.72
CA GLN A 145 12.99 -9.93 -17.98
C GLN A 145 13.57 -9.24 -16.74
N ILE A 146 12.82 -9.15 -15.64
CA ILE A 146 13.30 -8.57 -14.39
C ILE A 146 14.11 -9.67 -13.66
N SER A 147 15.38 -9.75 -14.01
CA SER A 147 16.29 -10.77 -13.45
C SER A 147 16.74 -10.45 -12.03
N LYS A 148 17.24 -11.46 -11.32
CA LYS A 148 17.82 -11.34 -9.97
C LYS A 148 18.97 -10.32 -9.93
N ASP A 149 19.80 -10.28 -10.97
CA ASP A 149 20.93 -9.34 -11.07
C ASP A 149 20.46 -7.91 -11.38
N LEU A 150 19.41 -7.76 -12.17
CA LEU A 150 18.81 -6.45 -12.43
C LEU A 150 18.24 -5.86 -11.14
N VAL A 151 17.56 -6.67 -10.32
CA VAL A 151 17.06 -6.25 -9.00
C VAL A 151 18.21 -5.84 -8.07
N ALA A 152 19.28 -6.63 -7.99
CA ALA A 152 20.42 -6.32 -7.14
C ALA A 152 21.10 -5.00 -7.53
N ARG A 153 21.33 -4.78 -8.83
CA ARG A 153 21.87 -3.49 -9.33
C ARG A 153 20.95 -2.31 -9.05
N ARG A 154 19.65 -2.47 -9.26
CA ARG A 154 18.67 -1.39 -8.98
C ARG A 154 18.61 -1.08 -7.49
N HIS A 155 18.64 -2.08 -6.61
CA HIS A 155 18.67 -1.88 -5.16
C HIS A 155 19.90 -1.08 -4.72
N LYS A 156 21.08 -1.46 -5.22
CA LYS A 156 22.32 -0.74 -4.93
C LYS A 156 22.23 0.73 -5.37
N ARG A 157 21.82 0.97 -6.62
CA ARG A 157 21.67 2.33 -7.16
C ARG A 157 20.67 3.16 -6.36
N LEU A 158 19.50 2.62 -6.03
CA LEU A 158 18.52 3.33 -5.21
C LEU A 158 19.02 3.63 -3.80
N SER A 159 19.90 2.76 -3.25
CA SER A 159 20.54 3.01 -1.95
C SER A 159 21.52 4.18 -2.01
N GLU A 160 22.27 4.31 -3.11
CA GLU A 160 23.19 5.40 -3.37
C GLU A 160 22.47 6.72 -3.65
N ASP A 161 21.46 6.72 -4.52
CA ASP A 161 20.77 7.93 -5.00
C ASP A 161 19.75 8.48 -3.98
N HIS A 162 19.05 7.61 -3.23
CA HIS A 162 17.90 7.97 -2.39
C HIS A 162 18.00 7.48 -0.95
N GLY A 163 19.04 6.74 -0.64
CA GLY A 163 19.33 6.20 0.69
C GLY A 163 18.71 4.81 0.95
N PRO A 164 19.29 4.11 1.95
CA PRO A 164 19.01 2.71 2.26
C PRO A 164 17.55 2.38 2.54
N ALA A 165 16.87 3.23 3.30
CA ALA A 165 15.46 2.99 3.68
C ALA A 165 14.50 3.07 2.49
N TYR A 166 14.76 4.00 1.55
CA TYR A 166 13.99 4.14 0.33
C TYR A 166 14.16 2.93 -0.59
N ALA A 167 15.41 2.50 -0.80
CA ALA A 167 15.72 1.33 -1.63
C ALA A 167 15.04 0.06 -1.11
N ASP A 168 15.14 -0.19 0.19
CA ASP A 168 14.47 -1.32 0.83
C ASP A 168 12.95 -1.23 0.71
N GLY A 169 12.37 -0.04 0.88
CA GLY A 169 10.94 0.21 0.71
C GLY A 169 10.48 -0.13 -0.71
N ALA A 170 11.19 0.38 -1.73
CA ALA A 170 10.91 0.11 -3.13
C ALA A 170 10.95 -1.40 -3.44
N MET A 171 11.97 -2.12 -2.98
CA MET A 171 12.10 -3.56 -3.21
C MET A 171 11.03 -4.37 -2.49
N ARG A 172 10.56 -3.95 -1.30
CA ARG A 172 9.42 -4.61 -0.63
C ARG A 172 8.14 -4.46 -1.44
N VAL A 173 7.90 -3.30 -2.05
CA VAL A 173 6.76 -3.06 -2.94
C VAL A 173 6.86 -3.93 -4.19
N LEU A 174 8.00 -3.92 -4.87
CA LEU A 174 8.24 -4.77 -6.04
C LEU A 174 8.01 -6.25 -5.71
N ARG A 175 8.53 -6.73 -4.57
CA ARG A 175 8.33 -8.10 -4.11
C ARG A 175 6.85 -8.44 -3.91
N ALA A 176 6.08 -7.53 -3.32
CA ALA A 176 4.66 -7.73 -3.08
C ALA A 176 3.86 -7.84 -4.39
N ILE A 177 4.17 -6.99 -5.37
CA ILE A 177 3.52 -6.99 -6.68
C ILE A 177 3.85 -8.28 -7.44
N ILE A 178 5.13 -8.67 -7.52
CA ILE A 178 5.55 -9.88 -8.21
C ILE A 178 4.95 -11.14 -7.54
N ASN A 179 4.86 -11.21 -6.21
CA ASN A 179 4.22 -12.32 -5.53
C ASN A 179 2.75 -12.52 -5.95
N VAL A 180 2.00 -11.45 -6.14
CA VAL A 180 0.62 -11.54 -6.65
C VAL A 180 0.63 -11.97 -8.12
N ALA A 181 1.50 -11.38 -8.94
CA ALA A 181 1.57 -11.68 -10.37
C ALA A 181 1.95 -13.14 -10.65
N GLN A 182 2.79 -13.77 -9.83
CA GLN A 182 3.18 -15.19 -10.00
C GLN A 182 1.96 -16.11 -10.05
N PHE A 183 0.97 -15.89 -9.18
CA PHE A 183 -0.25 -16.69 -9.10
C PHE A 183 -1.35 -16.16 -10.03
N GLN A 184 -1.47 -14.84 -10.18
CA GLN A 184 -2.49 -14.23 -11.04
C GLN A 184 -2.33 -14.63 -12.52
N TYR A 185 -1.08 -14.86 -12.95
CA TYR A 185 -0.71 -15.19 -14.32
C TYR A 185 -0.11 -16.61 -14.44
N GLU A 186 -0.50 -17.54 -13.55
CA GLU A 186 -0.08 -18.93 -13.64
C GLU A 186 -0.65 -19.61 -14.90
N ALA A 187 0.02 -20.64 -15.36
CA ALA A 187 -0.45 -21.47 -16.46
C ALA A 187 -1.61 -22.38 -16.00
N PRO A 188 -2.39 -22.94 -16.93
CA PRO A 188 -3.49 -23.87 -16.58
C PRO A 188 -3.05 -25.13 -15.83
N ASP A 189 -1.78 -25.50 -15.89
CA ASP A 189 -1.15 -26.60 -15.15
C ASP A 189 -0.65 -26.19 -13.76
N GLY A 190 -0.91 -24.93 -13.34
CA GLY A 190 -0.44 -24.38 -12.06
C GLY A 190 1.00 -23.88 -12.09
N THR A 191 1.67 -23.88 -13.25
CA THR A 191 3.03 -23.31 -13.34
C THR A 191 3.00 -21.80 -13.16
N PRO A 192 3.70 -21.23 -12.16
CA PRO A 192 3.69 -19.78 -11.92
C PRO A 192 4.36 -19.02 -13.07
N LEU A 193 4.02 -17.72 -13.23
CA LEU A 193 4.63 -16.85 -14.24
C LEU A 193 6.16 -16.80 -14.13
N LEU A 194 6.64 -16.74 -12.90
CA LEU A 194 8.07 -16.75 -12.56
C LEU A 194 8.33 -17.94 -11.62
N PRO A 195 9.37 -18.73 -11.83
CA PRO A 195 9.70 -19.84 -10.95
C PRO A 195 10.10 -19.37 -9.54
N ASP A 196 10.65 -18.17 -9.43
CA ASP A 196 11.01 -17.53 -8.17
C ASP A 196 10.87 -16.01 -8.29
N ASN A 197 10.56 -15.34 -7.16
CA ASN A 197 10.54 -13.88 -7.12
C ASN A 197 11.98 -13.34 -7.13
N PRO A 198 12.39 -12.54 -8.14
CA PRO A 198 13.77 -12.08 -8.27
C PRO A 198 14.25 -11.23 -7.10
N VAL A 199 13.34 -10.60 -6.35
CA VAL A 199 13.69 -9.82 -5.16
C VAL A 199 14.20 -10.70 -4.01
N ARG A 200 13.91 -12.01 -4.02
CA ARG A 200 14.49 -12.95 -3.04
C ARG A 200 16.01 -12.99 -3.06
N ARG A 201 16.64 -12.62 -4.18
CA ARG A 201 18.09 -12.45 -4.28
C ARG A 201 18.67 -11.63 -3.13
N LEU A 202 18.00 -10.52 -2.77
CA LEU A 202 18.47 -9.64 -1.69
C LEU A 202 18.49 -10.34 -0.32
N SER A 203 17.54 -11.25 -0.06
CA SER A 203 17.53 -12.05 1.17
C SER A 203 18.58 -13.16 1.13
N GLN A 204 18.68 -13.86 -0.01
CA GLN A 204 19.65 -14.96 -0.19
C GLN A 204 21.10 -14.49 -0.07
N THR A 205 21.41 -13.29 -0.56
CA THR A 205 22.75 -12.69 -0.48
C THR A 205 22.94 -11.77 0.72
N ARG A 206 21.97 -11.67 1.62
CA ARG A 206 21.97 -10.74 2.76
C ARG A 206 22.23 -9.27 2.37
N ALA A 207 21.78 -8.88 1.16
CA ALA A 207 22.03 -7.58 0.57
C ALA A 207 21.02 -6.49 0.99
N TRP A 208 20.00 -6.80 1.81
CA TRP A 208 19.13 -5.79 2.38
C TRP A 208 19.93 -4.83 3.26
N ASN A 209 19.59 -3.54 3.18
CA ASN A 209 20.26 -2.54 4.02
C ASN A 209 19.92 -2.77 5.51
N ARG A 210 20.92 -2.59 6.36
CA ARG A 210 20.75 -2.63 7.81
C ARG A 210 20.34 -1.26 8.34
N VAL A 211 19.11 -0.84 8.02
CA VAL A 211 18.60 0.44 8.50
C VAL A 211 18.30 0.35 10.00
N ALA A 212 19.10 1.03 10.80
CA ALA A 212 18.86 1.09 12.23
C ALA A 212 17.53 1.78 12.55
N ARG A 213 16.84 1.31 13.59
CA ARG A 213 15.66 2.00 14.10
C ARG A 213 16.08 3.35 14.69
N ARG A 214 15.31 4.40 14.40
CA ARG A 214 15.51 5.69 15.08
C ARG A 214 15.23 5.51 16.57
N THR A 215 16.13 6.00 17.40
CA THR A 215 16.05 5.96 18.87
C THR A 215 15.87 7.34 19.48
N SER A 216 15.71 8.38 18.62
CA SER A 216 15.52 9.75 19.08
C SER A 216 14.20 9.92 19.85
N TYR A 217 14.26 10.71 20.92
CA TYR A 217 13.12 11.19 21.71
C TYR A 217 13.53 12.50 22.40
N ILE A 218 12.58 13.26 22.94
CA ILE A 218 12.89 14.49 23.70
C ILE A 218 13.26 14.08 25.13
N LYS A 219 14.51 14.31 25.51
CA LYS A 219 15.00 13.99 26.85
C LYS A 219 14.32 14.85 27.93
N PRO A 220 14.23 14.41 29.18
CA PRO A 220 13.63 15.23 30.26
C PRO A 220 14.22 16.65 30.37
N THR A 221 15.54 16.77 30.20
CA THR A 221 16.26 18.09 30.21
C THR A 221 15.92 18.99 29.02
N GLN A 222 15.39 18.41 27.94
CA GLN A 222 15.00 19.12 26.72
C GLN A 222 13.52 19.50 26.70
N LEU A 223 12.70 18.94 27.60
CA LEU A 223 11.26 19.22 27.65
C LEU A 223 10.96 20.68 27.93
N LYS A 224 11.69 21.31 28.86
CA LYS A 224 11.47 22.73 29.22
C LYS A 224 11.66 23.67 28.03
N PRO A 225 12.83 23.73 27.34
CA PRO A 225 12.99 24.62 26.19
C PRO A 225 12.03 24.29 25.05
N TRP A 226 11.73 23.01 24.82
CA TRP A 226 10.82 22.60 23.78
C TRP A 226 9.37 23.03 24.07
N ILE A 227 8.83 22.73 25.25
CA ILE A 227 7.46 23.09 25.63
C ILE A 227 7.29 24.62 25.66
N ASN A 228 8.25 25.35 26.22
CA ASN A 228 8.20 26.80 26.23
C ASN A 228 8.09 27.38 24.81
N ARG A 229 8.85 26.82 23.88
CA ARG A 229 8.78 27.26 22.47
C ARG A 229 7.44 26.88 21.81
N VAL A 230 6.89 25.73 22.12
CA VAL A 230 5.54 25.32 21.64
C VAL A 230 4.47 26.26 22.21
N LEU A 231 4.54 26.61 23.49
CA LEU A 231 3.58 27.52 24.12
C LEU A 231 3.66 28.94 23.53
N LEU A 232 4.83 29.40 23.11
CA LEU A 232 4.99 30.70 22.43
C LEU A 232 4.24 30.76 21.08
N LEU A 233 3.93 29.64 20.44
CA LEU A 233 3.07 29.64 19.25
C LEU A 233 1.62 30.06 19.57
N LYS A 234 1.21 29.93 20.83
CA LYS A 234 -0.12 30.31 21.32
C LYS A 234 -0.19 31.76 21.82
N ALA A 235 0.94 32.48 21.85
CA ALA A 235 0.99 33.85 22.37
C ALA A 235 0.17 34.86 21.52
N ASP A 236 -0.09 34.52 20.26
CA ASP A 236 -0.91 35.33 19.36
C ASP A 236 -2.15 34.50 18.94
N PRO A 237 -3.32 34.74 19.59
CA PRO A 237 -4.57 34.03 19.31
C PRO A 237 -5.07 34.21 17.86
N GLU A 238 -4.71 35.31 17.19
CA GLU A 238 -5.10 35.55 15.80
C GLU A 238 -4.40 34.56 14.82
N LYS A 239 -3.27 34.02 15.21
CA LYS A 239 -2.58 32.95 14.46
C LYS A 239 -3.19 31.59 14.76
N ARG A 240 -4.47 31.42 14.46
CA ARG A 240 -5.25 30.18 14.77
C ARG A 240 -4.58 28.90 14.37
N GLU A 241 -3.97 28.85 13.18
CA GLU A 241 -3.26 27.63 12.72
C GLU A 241 -2.00 27.34 13.55
N ALA A 242 -1.26 28.37 13.98
CA ALA A 242 -0.11 28.19 14.87
C ALA A 242 -0.55 27.67 16.24
N CYS A 243 -1.65 28.21 16.78
CA CYS A 243 -2.26 27.70 18.01
C CYS A 243 -2.71 26.24 17.86
N ALA A 244 -3.34 25.89 16.74
CA ALA A 244 -3.76 24.51 16.45
C ALA A 244 -2.57 23.54 16.38
N ILE A 245 -1.46 23.97 15.77
CA ILE A 245 -0.22 23.17 15.70
C ILE A 245 0.37 22.98 17.10
N ALA A 246 0.41 24.03 17.92
CA ALA A 246 0.91 23.93 19.29
C ALA A 246 0.07 22.93 20.12
N ASP A 247 -1.26 23.06 20.07
CA ASP A 247 -2.16 22.17 20.78
C ASP A 247 -2.04 20.72 20.30
N TRP A 248 -1.94 20.50 18.98
CA TRP A 248 -1.70 19.18 18.41
C TRP A 248 -0.39 18.55 18.89
N LEU A 249 0.69 19.33 18.97
CA LEU A 249 1.98 18.85 19.47
C LEU A 249 1.89 18.44 20.94
N LEU A 250 1.24 19.26 21.76
CA LEU A 250 1.02 18.96 23.17
C LEU A 250 0.14 17.74 23.37
N VAL A 251 -1.02 17.66 22.67
CA VAL A 251 -1.88 16.47 22.73
C VAL A 251 -1.10 15.23 22.27
N THR A 252 -0.30 15.31 21.22
CA THR A 252 0.53 14.17 20.76
C THR A 252 1.57 13.77 21.81
N LEU A 253 2.22 14.73 22.49
CA LEU A 253 3.19 14.46 23.54
C LEU A 253 2.53 13.78 24.76
N PHE A 254 1.39 14.28 25.20
CA PHE A 254 0.72 13.83 26.43
C PHE A 254 -0.18 12.60 26.26
N THR A 255 -0.48 12.18 25.01
CA THR A 255 -1.28 10.98 24.72
C THR A 255 -0.47 9.86 24.05
N GLY A 256 0.66 10.19 23.46
CA GLY A 256 1.40 9.27 22.61
C GLY A 256 0.68 8.87 21.32
N LEU A 257 -0.33 9.60 20.84
CA LEU A 257 -1.04 9.33 19.59
C LEU A 257 -0.10 9.34 18.38
N ARG A 258 -0.45 8.58 17.33
CA ARG A 258 0.26 8.68 16.06
C ARG A 258 -0.07 10.03 15.38
N ARG A 259 0.88 10.57 14.61
CA ARG A 259 0.75 11.85 13.91
C ARG A 259 -0.64 12.05 13.29
N ASN A 260 -1.09 11.14 12.44
CA ASN A 260 -2.34 11.30 11.72
C ASN A 260 -3.59 10.99 12.57
N GLU A 261 -3.44 10.21 13.64
CA GLU A 261 -4.51 9.98 14.62
C GLU A 261 -4.85 11.30 15.34
N GLY A 262 -3.81 12.04 15.77
CA GLY A 262 -4.01 13.35 16.36
C GLY A 262 -4.52 14.39 15.36
N LEU A 263 -3.88 14.54 14.19
CA LEU A 263 -4.24 15.56 13.20
C LEU A 263 -5.69 15.47 12.73
N ARG A 264 -6.25 14.27 12.67
CA ARG A 264 -7.62 14.02 12.17
C ARG A 264 -8.65 13.82 13.26
N LEU A 265 -8.34 14.17 14.49
CA LEU A 265 -9.25 14.01 15.63
C LEU A 265 -10.46 14.94 15.49
N PRO A 266 -11.69 14.45 15.34
CA PRO A 266 -12.88 15.28 15.32
C PRO A 266 -13.35 15.56 16.75
N TRP A 267 -14.03 16.67 16.96
CA TRP A 267 -14.63 17.00 18.25
C TRP A 267 -15.70 15.99 18.68
N ALA A 268 -16.39 15.35 17.76
CA ALA A 268 -17.36 14.29 18.06
C ALA A 268 -16.77 13.09 18.80
N ASP A 269 -15.44 12.92 18.75
CA ASP A 269 -14.71 11.85 19.40
C ASP A 269 -13.97 12.29 20.67
N VAL A 270 -14.21 13.53 21.14
CA VAL A 270 -13.69 14.09 22.39
C VAL A 270 -14.85 14.33 23.36
N ASP A 271 -14.85 13.57 24.43
CA ASP A 271 -15.84 13.68 25.51
C ASP A 271 -15.17 14.33 26.74
N LEU A 272 -15.42 15.63 26.92
CA LEU A 272 -14.84 16.40 28.04
C LEU A 272 -15.53 16.06 29.37
N ASP A 273 -16.80 15.64 29.35
CA ASP A 273 -17.56 15.31 30.55
C ASP A 273 -17.05 13.96 31.13
N ASN A 274 -16.91 12.94 30.28
CA ASN A 274 -16.36 11.65 30.65
C ASN A 274 -14.82 11.63 30.64
N LYS A 275 -14.19 12.76 30.28
CA LYS A 275 -12.73 12.93 30.24
C LYS A 275 -12.02 11.86 29.38
N THR A 276 -12.51 11.67 28.17
CA THR A 276 -11.98 10.69 27.22
C THR A 276 -11.84 11.27 25.81
N LEU A 277 -10.97 10.65 25.01
CA LEU A 277 -10.93 10.82 23.57
C LEU A 277 -10.89 9.46 22.89
N THR A 278 -11.52 9.32 21.72
CA THR A 278 -11.56 8.09 20.95
C THR A 278 -10.96 8.30 19.56
N VAL A 279 -10.00 7.48 19.18
CA VAL A 279 -9.47 7.44 17.81
C VAL A 279 -10.14 6.29 17.07
N ARG A 280 -10.91 6.61 16.05
CA ARG A 280 -11.63 5.60 15.27
C ARG A 280 -10.77 5.04 14.14
N ASP A 281 -11.10 3.82 13.69
CA ASP A 281 -10.41 3.10 12.60
C ASP A 281 -8.88 3.26 12.63
N THR A 282 -8.28 2.94 13.77
CA THR A 282 -6.84 3.01 13.92
C THR A 282 -6.11 2.09 12.93
N LYS A 283 -4.80 2.13 12.88
CA LYS A 283 -4.00 1.21 12.04
C LYS A 283 -4.32 -0.28 12.29
N ASN A 284 -4.91 -0.58 13.45
CA ASN A 284 -5.28 -1.94 13.85
C ASN A 284 -6.73 -2.29 13.53
N HIS A 285 -7.49 -1.40 12.89
CA HIS A 285 -8.93 -1.51 12.59
C HIS A 285 -9.82 -1.66 13.84
N LEU A 286 -9.37 -1.12 14.97
CA LEU A 286 -10.10 -1.06 16.23
C LEU A 286 -10.16 0.39 16.70
N ASP A 287 -11.27 0.78 17.29
CA ASP A 287 -11.37 2.05 17.98
C ASP A 287 -10.49 2.04 19.23
N HIS A 288 -9.93 3.17 19.56
CA HIS A 288 -8.99 3.34 20.66
C HIS A 288 -9.38 4.52 21.53
N THR A 289 -9.92 4.23 22.70
CA THR A 289 -10.32 5.23 23.68
C THR A 289 -9.23 5.43 24.72
N LEU A 290 -8.88 6.68 24.97
CA LEU A 290 -7.89 7.12 25.95
C LEU A 290 -8.53 8.03 27.01
N PRO A 291 -8.14 7.92 28.28
CA PRO A 291 -8.51 8.94 29.27
C PRO A 291 -7.72 10.22 29.03
N LEU A 292 -8.31 11.35 29.36
CA LEU A 292 -7.66 12.66 29.35
C LEU A 292 -7.12 12.95 30.76
N SER A 293 -5.88 13.45 30.85
CA SER A 293 -5.33 14.03 32.06
C SER A 293 -5.91 15.42 32.29
N ASP A 294 -5.80 15.94 33.52
CA ASP A 294 -6.33 17.27 33.87
C ASP A 294 -5.81 18.36 32.93
N TYR A 295 -4.51 18.36 32.65
CA TYR A 295 -3.91 19.30 31.69
C TYR A 295 -4.53 19.23 30.29
N LEU A 296 -4.80 18.00 29.81
CA LEU A 296 -5.42 17.82 28.48
C LEU A 296 -6.87 18.27 28.45
N ILE A 297 -7.60 18.10 29.57
CA ILE A 297 -8.99 18.59 29.69
C ILE A 297 -9.00 20.12 29.56
N GLU A 298 -8.15 20.81 30.35
CA GLU A 298 -8.02 22.25 30.31
C GLU A 298 -7.62 22.77 28.92
N LEU A 299 -6.63 22.14 28.30
CA LEU A 299 -6.14 22.48 26.96
C LEU A 299 -7.25 22.36 25.92
N LEU A 300 -7.96 21.21 25.91
CA LEU A 300 -9.02 20.94 24.94
C LEU A 300 -10.26 21.80 25.18
N ALA A 301 -10.62 22.04 26.43
CA ALA A 301 -11.72 22.97 26.78
C ALA A 301 -11.43 24.40 26.31
N ALA A 302 -10.21 24.89 26.55
CA ALA A 302 -9.79 26.20 26.06
C ALA A 302 -9.82 26.29 24.54
N ARG A 303 -9.37 25.22 23.85
CA ARG A 303 -9.39 25.15 22.39
C ARG A 303 -10.83 25.12 21.84
N ARG A 304 -11.74 24.33 22.46
CA ARG A 304 -13.16 24.31 22.08
C ARG A 304 -13.82 25.67 22.20
N LYS A 305 -13.47 26.40 23.27
CA LYS A 305 -13.96 27.76 23.49
C LYS A 305 -13.45 28.75 22.43
N ALA A 306 -12.19 28.58 21.98
CA ALA A 306 -11.59 29.45 20.96
C ALA A 306 -12.19 29.23 19.56
N GLU A 307 -12.58 27.99 19.23
CA GLU A 307 -13.15 27.61 17.92
C GLU A 307 -14.40 26.73 18.11
N PRO A 308 -15.53 27.28 18.57
CA PRO A 308 -16.72 26.50 18.93
C PRO A 308 -17.37 25.79 17.75
N GLU A 309 -17.27 26.36 16.55
CA GLU A 309 -17.87 25.79 15.32
C GLU A 309 -16.94 24.79 14.58
N ALA A 310 -15.71 24.62 15.05
CA ALA A 310 -14.77 23.69 14.38
C ALA A 310 -15.25 22.24 14.49
N VAL A 311 -15.25 21.53 13.37
CA VAL A 311 -15.55 20.10 13.31
C VAL A 311 -14.36 19.28 13.80
N GLN A 312 -13.15 19.71 13.44
CA GLN A 312 -11.90 19.05 13.82
C GLN A 312 -11.26 19.75 15.02
N VAL A 313 -10.62 18.98 15.91
CA VAL A 313 -9.94 19.55 17.08
C VAL A 313 -8.79 20.47 16.64
N PHE A 314 -8.05 20.08 15.62
CA PHE A 314 -6.95 20.86 15.05
C PHE A 314 -7.33 21.34 13.65
N ALA A 315 -8.29 22.25 13.60
CA ALA A 315 -8.82 22.80 12.36
C ALA A 315 -7.74 23.58 11.58
N SER A 316 -7.86 23.57 10.27
CA SER A 316 -7.11 24.40 9.33
C SER A 316 -8.08 24.94 8.28
N TYR A 317 -7.76 26.09 7.71
CA TYR A 317 -8.56 26.75 6.67
C TYR A 317 -8.26 26.21 5.25
N GLY A 318 -7.41 25.18 5.13
CA GLY A 318 -7.18 24.48 3.88
C GLY A 318 -8.34 23.57 3.47
N ALA A 319 -8.29 23.03 2.26
CA ALA A 319 -9.34 22.19 1.68
C ALA A 319 -9.70 20.95 2.52
N GLU A 320 -8.78 20.45 3.32
CA GLU A 320 -8.97 19.27 4.17
C GLU A 320 -9.70 19.56 5.49
N GLY A 321 -9.83 20.85 5.87
CA GLY A 321 -10.45 21.26 7.12
C GLY A 321 -9.66 20.95 8.39
N TYR A 322 -8.49 20.29 8.28
CA TYR A 322 -7.57 19.98 9.38
C TYR A 322 -6.12 20.20 8.96
N LEU A 323 -5.21 20.23 9.94
CA LEU A 323 -3.77 20.40 9.70
C LEU A 323 -3.18 19.25 8.90
N VAL A 324 -2.62 19.52 7.72
CA VAL A 324 -2.01 18.52 6.84
C VAL A 324 -0.49 18.48 7.00
N ASP A 325 0.15 19.62 6.91
CA ASP A 325 1.62 19.71 6.89
C ASP A 325 2.19 20.83 7.74
N PRO A 326 2.45 20.59 9.04
CA PRO A 326 2.99 21.59 9.96
C PRO A 326 4.52 21.79 9.84
N ARG A 327 5.19 21.29 8.80
CA ARG A 327 6.67 21.26 8.69
C ARG A 327 7.34 22.61 9.00
N LYS A 328 6.88 23.68 8.42
CA LYS A 328 7.47 25.01 8.64
C LYS A 328 7.48 25.43 10.11
N GLN A 329 6.41 25.12 10.84
CA GLN A 329 6.35 25.43 12.27
C GLN A 329 7.22 24.49 13.09
N LEU A 330 7.30 23.21 12.71
CA LEU A 330 8.22 22.27 13.36
C LEU A 330 9.69 22.69 13.19
N GLU A 331 10.07 23.11 11.99
CA GLU A 331 11.43 23.64 11.71
C GLU A 331 11.75 24.87 12.59
N ARG A 332 10.80 25.79 12.74
CA ARG A 332 10.96 26.95 13.65
C ARG A 332 11.11 26.53 15.11
N ILE A 333 10.31 25.56 15.57
CA ILE A 333 10.43 25.05 16.94
C ILE A 333 11.83 24.45 17.15
N VAL A 334 12.34 23.66 16.19
CA VAL A 334 13.71 23.11 16.25
C VAL A 334 14.74 24.20 16.30
N ALA A 335 14.66 25.20 15.43
CA ALA A 335 15.62 26.32 15.36
C ALA A 335 15.66 27.11 16.66
N ASP A 336 14.49 27.44 17.22
CA ASP A 336 14.39 28.34 18.38
C ASP A 336 14.60 27.62 19.72
N SER A 337 14.23 26.35 19.83
CA SER A 337 14.42 25.55 21.07
C SER A 337 15.76 24.85 21.16
N GLY A 338 16.47 24.67 20.03
CA GLY A 338 17.66 23.82 19.93
C GLY A 338 17.39 22.32 20.05
N VAL A 339 16.09 21.90 20.09
CA VAL A 339 15.71 20.51 20.27
C VAL A 339 15.24 19.91 18.95
N THR A 340 16.07 19.05 18.38
CA THR A 340 15.73 18.30 17.16
C THR A 340 14.74 17.20 17.47
N PHE A 341 13.59 17.22 16.80
CA PHE A 341 12.55 16.20 16.98
C PHE A 341 11.71 16.00 15.71
N THR A 342 10.99 14.90 15.67
CA THR A 342 9.89 14.64 14.72
C THR A 342 8.61 14.36 15.48
N PRO A 343 7.42 14.47 14.86
CA PRO A 343 6.17 14.12 15.55
C PRO A 343 6.14 12.71 16.14
N HIS A 344 6.88 11.78 15.54
CA HIS A 344 6.99 10.42 16.08
C HIS A 344 7.85 10.34 17.35
N ASP A 345 8.77 11.29 17.53
CA ASP A 345 9.60 11.35 18.75
C ASP A 345 8.80 11.79 19.96
N LEU A 346 7.72 12.57 19.78
CA LEU A 346 6.78 12.88 20.87
C LEU A 346 6.14 11.63 21.45
N ARG A 347 5.70 10.72 20.57
CA ARG A 347 5.19 9.41 21.01
C ARG A 347 6.27 8.55 21.69
N ARG A 348 7.51 8.59 21.19
CA ARG A 348 8.63 7.89 21.87
C ARG A 348 8.93 8.49 23.22
N THR A 349 8.86 9.81 23.35
CA THR A 349 9.01 10.51 24.64
C THR A 349 7.95 10.03 25.62
N PHE A 350 6.67 10.00 25.24
CA PHE A 350 5.60 9.45 26.06
C PHE A 350 5.89 8.03 26.52
N ILE A 351 6.30 7.16 25.59
CA ILE A 351 6.62 5.75 25.89
C ILE A 351 7.78 5.64 26.88
N THR A 352 8.86 6.38 26.63
CA THR A 352 10.07 6.33 27.46
C THR A 352 9.81 6.88 28.87
N VAL A 353 9.02 7.95 28.97
CA VAL A 353 8.58 8.48 30.27
C VAL A 353 7.69 7.48 30.98
N ALA A 354 6.71 6.90 30.31
CA ALA A 354 5.82 5.91 30.92
C ALA A 354 6.57 4.67 31.42
N GLU A 355 7.57 4.23 30.67
CA GLU A 355 8.43 3.10 31.09
C GLU A 355 9.29 3.47 32.31
N SER A 356 9.85 4.68 32.35
CA SER A 356 10.64 5.14 33.51
C SER A 356 9.84 5.37 34.81
N LEU A 357 8.51 5.37 34.70
CA LEU A 357 7.59 5.49 35.84
C LEU A 357 7.01 4.13 36.28
N ASP A 358 7.60 3.04 35.81
CA ASP A 358 7.18 1.67 36.12
C ASP A 358 5.70 1.38 35.80
N ILE A 359 5.14 2.08 34.79
CA ILE A 359 3.78 1.83 34.37
C ILE A 359 3.67 0.39 33.82
N PRO A 360 2.73 -0.42 34.30
CA PRO A 360 2.60 -1.81 33.91
C PRO A 360 2.54 -1.97 32.38
N ALA A 361 3.31 -2.94 31.83
CA ALA A 361 3.45 -3.15 30.39
C ALA A 361 2.11 -3.29 29.65
N TYR A 362 1.09 -3.90 30.29
CA TYR A 362 -0.26 -3.99 29.71
C TYR A 362 -0.96 -2.64 29.64
N ALA A 363 -0.84 -1.80 30.67
CA ALA A 363 -1.39 -0.45 30.64
C ALA A 363 -0.72 0.39 29.54
N LEU A 364 0.62 0.33 29.46
CA LEU A 364 1.38 1.02 28.42
C LEU A 364 1.02 0.56 27.00
N LYS A 365 0.94 -0.76 26.74
CA LYS A 365 0.52 -1.30 25.45
C LYS A 365 -0.88 -0.82 25.06
N ARG A 366 -1.79 -0.68 26.01
CA ARG A 366 -3.16 -0.20 25.80
C ARG A 366 -3.20 1.29 25.54
N LEU A 367 -2.49 2.11 26.32
CA LEU A 367 -2.35 3.55 26.04
C LEU A 367 -1.82 3.81 24.63
N LEU A 368 -1.04 2.89 24.07
CA LEU A 368 -0.42 3.03 22.76
C LEU A 368 -1.16 2.32 21.61
N ASN A 369 -2.25 1.64 21.90
CA ASN A 369 -2.91 0.77 20.91
C ASN A 369 -1.93 -0.19 20.21
N HIS A 370 -1.07 -0.86 20.98
CA HIS A 370 -0.20 -1.89 20.44
C HIS A 370 -0.94 -3.23 20.36
N LYS A 371 -0.77 -3.94 19.22
CA LYS A 371 -1.31 -5.30 19.08
C LYS A 371 -0.69 -6.23 20.10
N MET A 372 -1.52 -7.02 20.77
CA MET A 372 -1.12 -8.08 21.69
C MET A 372 -1.41 -9.47 21.09
N SER A 373 -1.13 -9.62 19.78
CA SER A 373 -1.54 -10.78 18.97
C SER A 373 -0.98 -12.13 19.41
N ASN A 374 0.05 -12.16 20.27
CA ASN A 374 0.66 -13.40 20.76
C ASN A 374 0.43 -13.63 22.26
N ASP A 375 -0.49 -12.87 22.87
CA ASP A 375 -0.74 -12.91 24.30
C ASP A 375 -2.19 -13.35 24.54
N ILE A 376 -2.35 -14.62 24.87
CA ILE A 376 -3.67 -15.24 25.15
C ILE A 376 -4.34 -14.53 26.32
N THR A 377 -3.59 -14.18 27.36
CA THR A 377 -4.08 -13.50 28.57
C THR A 377 -4.66 -12.13 28.24
N ALA A 378 -4.06 -11.41 27.28
CA ALA A 378 -4.55 -10.10 26.86
C ALA A 378 -5.98 -10.13 26.27
N GLY A 379 -6.38 -11.28 25.68
CA GLY A 379 -7.73 -11.48 25.15
C GLY A 379 -8.82 -11.59 26.21
N TYR A 380 -8.47 -12.02 27.41
CA TYR A 380 -9.41 -12.16 28.54
C TYR A 380 -9.54 -10.90 29.39
N ILE A 381 -8.63 -9.94 29.25
CA ILE A 381 -8.67 -8.72 30.04
C ILE A 381 -9.58 -7.71 29.37
N ILE A 382 -10.78 -7.49 29.90
CA ILE A 382 -11.68 -6.39 29.47
C ILE A 382 -11.00 -5.07 29.83
N THR A 383 -10.85 -4.19 28.84
CA THR A 383 -10.20 -2.90 29.05
C THR A 383 -11.20 -1.90 29.59
N ASP A 384 -11.02 -1.54 30.84
CA ASP A 384 -11.68 -0.38 31.42
C ASP A 384 -10.74 0.83 31.23
N VAL A 385 -11.26 1.91 30.64
CA VAL A 385 -10.55 3.19 30.48
C VAL A 385 -10.16 3.79 31.83
N GLU A 386 -10.94 3.51 32.87
CA GLU A 386 -10.69 3.99 34.24
C GLU A 386 -9.33 3.54 34.76
N ARG A 387 -8.93 2.30 34.45
CA ARG A 387 -7.61 1.78 34.86
C ARG A 387 -6.43 2.50 34.20
N LEU A 388 -6.66 3.22 33.12
CA LEU A 388 -5.64 3.97 32.39
C LEU A 388 -5.53 5.44 32.88
N ARG A 389 -6.45 5.96 33.70
CA ARG A 389 -6.43 7.34 34.18
C ARG A 389 -5.20 7.65 35.01
N LYS A 390 -4.92 6.83 36.04
CA LYS A 390 -3.75 7.03 36.89
C LYS A 390 -2.44 6.98 36.10
N PRO A 391 -2.17 5.96 35.24
CA PRO A 391 -1.02 5.97 34.34
C PRO A 391 -0.91 7.20 33.45
N MET A 392 -2.02 7.64 32.84
CA MET A 392 -2.03 8.82 31.98
C MET A 392 -1.67 10.09 32.76
N GLN A 393 -2.24 10.27 33.97
CA GLN A 393 -1.95 11.41 34.84
C GLN A 393 -0.49 11.43 35.32
N GLN A 394 0.06 10.26 35.70
CA GLN A 394 1.45 10.14 36.12
C GLN A 394 2.43 10.57 35.01
N VAL A 395 2.22 10.13 33.77
CA VAL A 395 3.04 10.55 32.63
C VAL A 395 2.94 12.05 32.41
N THR A 396 1.71 12.59 32.45
CA THR A 396 1.46 14.01 32.27
C THR A 396 2.19 14.83 33.34
N ASP A 397 2.06 14.45 34.60
CA ASP A 397 2.68 15.15 35.74
C ASP A 397 4.20 15.14 35.67
N PHE A 398 4.80 14.02 35.25
CA PHE A 398 6.24 13.94 35.03
C PHE A 398 6.70 14.91 33.94
N ILE A 399 6.01 14.94 32.81
CA ILE A 399 6.36 15.83 31.69
C ILE A 399 6.21 17.30 32.11
N LEU A 400 5.13 17.66 32.81
CA LEU A 400 4.88 19.03 33.30
C LEU A 400 5.95 19.46 34.33
N ARG A 401 6.32 18.58 35.27
CA ARG A 401 7.39 18.86 36.23
C ARG A 401 8.73 19.06 35.52
N SER A 402 9.08 18.18 34.58
CA SER A 402 10.32 18.30 33.79
C SER A 402 10.37 19.60 32.96
N ALA A 403 9.21 20.10 32.55
CA ALA A 403 9.08 21.39 31.85
C ALA A 403 9.09 22.60 32.78
N GLY A 404 8.99 22.40 34.10
CA GLY A 404 8.85 23.49 35.10
C GLY A 404 7.48 24.15 35.12
N LEU A 405 6.43 23.48 34.60
CA LEU A 405 5.05 23.94 34.57
C LEU A 405 4.22 23.43 35.78
N LYS A 406 4.77 22.50 36.54
CA LYS A 406 4.22 22.00 37.80
C LYS A 406 5.34 21.96 38.84
N PRO A 407 5.07 22.20 40.15
CA PRO A 407 6.08 22.10 41.19
C PRO A 407 6.75 20.71 41.19
N SER A 408 8.02 20.66 41.60
CA SER A 408 8.68 19.39 41.86
C SER A 408 7.91 18.66 42.95
N ALA A 409 7.78 17.31 42.81
CA ALA A 409 7.17 16.51 43.88
C ALA A 409 7.98 16.73 45.18
N SER A 410 7.31 17.04 46.29
CA SER A 410 7.93 17.03 47.60
C SER A 410 8.28 15.60 47.96
N VAL A 411 9.29 15.41 48.81
CA VAL A 411 9.74 14.08 49.27
C VAL A 411 8.60 13.28 49.97
N SER A 412 7.54 13.97 50.39
CA SER A 412 6.32 13.40 50.96
C SER A 412 5.40 12.69 49.98
N ASP A 413 5.47 13.02 48.65
CA ASP A 413 4.60 12.43 47.63
C ASP A 413 5.14 11.10 47.04
N ILE A 414 6.27 10.63 47.55
CA ILE A 414 6.92 9.37 47.09
C ILE A 414 6.55 8.18 48.01
N ALA A 415 5.84 8.42 49.09
CA ALA A 415 5.55 7.44 50.15
C ALA A 415 4.08 6.96 50.20
N GLU A 416 3.23 7.33 49.27
CA GLU A 416 1.88 6.80 49.02
C GLU A 416 1.83 6.13 47.61
#